data_1058ca1c19b2a0360d30b00d5bb22390
#
_entry.id   1058ca1c19b2a0360d30b00d5bb22390
#
_cell.length_a   1.000
_cell.length_b   1.000
_cell.length_c   1.000
_cell.angle_alpha   90.00
_cell.angle_beta   90.00
_cell.angle_gamma   90.00
#
_symmetry.space_group_name_H-M   'P 1'
#
loop_
_entity.id
_entity.type
_entity.pdbx_description
1 polymer ?
#
loop_
_entity_poly.entity_id
_entity_poly.type
_entity_poly.pdbx_seq_one_letter_code
_entity_poly.pdbx_strand_id
1 'polypeptide(L)'
;MKNLNFIDKLLYFVNSILAILLLFSFLLQFIKPSLFPYLSFMSLSVPILIIINLLFFVYWLVKLKKQFILSLFVLLIGYNQVLSFFKLSDNLERVSPDTISVMSYNVRLFNLYNWIDSDVENDITSFIDNQEPDVINMQEYRSTDRFSLDKYQFQHSSLSDGKTSYGLATFSKLPIVNKGIIKSDNQSTIAIFIDVKKYSDTLRFYNIHLQSFKLESELEILDQNNSDKILNIFDNTFKIQENQSNFISKHIEKSPYKVVVSGDFNNTAYSYVYKLLKGDLVDSFDSAGSGFGSTYNFKYFPMRIDFI
;
A
#
# COMPACT_ATOMS: atom_id res chain seq x y z
N MET A 1 -16.09 12.19 -35.98
CA MET A 1 -14.72 12.58 -36.38
C MET A 1 -14.62 13.65 -37.46
N LYS A 2 -15.73 14.03 -38.14
CA LYS A 2 -15.70 14.98 -39.28
C LYS A 2 -15.22 16.40 -38.91
N ASN A 3 -15.24 16.82 -37.65
CA ASN A 3 -14.92 18.19 -37.20
C ASN A 3 -13.65 18.30 -36.37
N LEU A 4 -12.72 17.36 -36.46
CA LEU A 4 -11.43 17.36 -35.79
C LEU A 4 -10.32 17.67 -36.81
N ASN A 5 -9.38 18.56 -36.41
CA ASN A 5 -8.14 18.73 -37.16
C ASN A 5 -7.25 17.49 -37.06
N PHE A 6 -6.14 17.46 -37.78
CA PHE A 6 -5.23 16.29 -37.79
C PHE A 6 -4.67 15.99 -36.41
N ILE A 7 -4.23 17.00 -35.66
CA ILE A 7 -3.68 16.85 -34.28
C ILE A 7 -4.76 16.32 -33.36
N ASP A 8 -5.97 16.86 -33.40
CA ASP A 8 -7.09 16.38 -32.56
C ASP A 8 -7.46 14.91 -32.88
N LYS A 9 -7.34 14.48 -34.13
CA LYS A 9 -7.55 13.06 -34.47
C LYS A 9 -6.48 12.16 -33.84
N LEU A 10 -5.22 12.57 -33.90
CA LEU A 10 -4.12 11.84 -33.28
C LEU A 10 -4.28 11.78 -31.74
N LEU A 11 -4.59 12.91 -31.12
CA LEU A 11 -4.84 12.99 -29.67
C LEU A 11 -6.04 12.11 -29.26
N TYR A 12 -7.10 12.08 -30.06
CA TYR A 12 -8.25 11.21 -29.77
C TYR A 12 -7.90 9.72 -29.91
N PHE A 13 -7.08 9.37 -30.88
CA PHE A 13 -6.57 8.00 -31.02
C PHE A 13 -5.75 7.59 -29.79
N VAL A 14 -4.81 8.41 -29.35
CA VAL A 14 -4.03 8.18 -28.11
C VAL A 14 -4.94 8.08 -26.88
N ASN A 15 -5.88 9.03 -26.73
CA ASN A 15 -6.87 9.00 -25.66
C ASN A 15 -7.68 7.69 -25.65
N SER A 16 -8.07 7.20 -26.84
CA SER A 16 -8.85 5.96 -26.94
C SER A 16 -8.04 4.75 -26.46
N ILE A 17 -6.76 4.66 -26.81
CA ILE A 17 -5.87 3.59 -26.33
C ILE A 17 -5.74 3.67 -24.79
N LEU A 18 -5.45 4.85 -24.26
CA LEU A 18 -5.25 5.03 -22.81
C LEU A 18 -6.54 4.82 -22.01
N ALA A 19 -7.70 5.16 -22.57
CA ALA A 19 -8.99 4.87 -21.96
C ALA A 19 -9.29 3.36 -21.91
N ILE A 20 -8.96 2.62 -23.00
CA ILE A 20 -9.10 1.17 -23.04
C ILE A 20 -8.14 0.52 -22.06
N LEU A 21 -6.88 0.97 -21.98
CA LEU A 21 -5.90 0.46 -21.00
C LEU A 21 -6.37 0.69 -19.57
N LEU A 22 -6.89 1.89 -19.25
CA LEU A 22 -7.45 2.18 -17.95
C LEU A 22 -8.65 1.27 -17.63
N LEU A 23 -9.59 1.12 -18.57
CA LEU A 23 -10.76 0.25 -18.40
C LEU A 23 -10.33 -1.20 -18.13
N PHE A 24 -9.35 -1.70 -18.90
CA PHE A 24 -8.83 -3.05 -18.71
C PHE A 24 -8.10 -3.20 -17.37
N SER A 25 -7.37 -2.16 -16.93
CA SER A 25 -6.63 -2.20 -15.68
C SER A 25 -7.53 -2.37 -14.44
N PHE A 26 -8.81 -1.97 -14.49
CA PHE A 26 -9.75 -2.21 -13.41
C PHE A 26 -10.07 -3.69 -13.18
N LEU A 27 -9.78 -4.55 -14.16
CA LEU A 27 -9.94 -6.01 -14.03
C LEU A 27 -8.73 -6.67 -13.38
N LEU A 28 -7.57 -5.99 -13.32
CA LEU A 28 -6.32 -6.59 -12.84
C LEU A 28 -6.41 -7.07 -11.38
N GLN A 29 -7.17 -6.39 -10.55
CA GLN A 29 -7.42 -6.79 -9.17
C GLN A 29 -8.11 -8.17 -9.01
N PHE A 30 -8.66 -8.73 -10.11
CA PHE A 30 -9.32 -10.03 -10.13
C PHE A 30 -8.45 -11.12 -10.80
N ILE A 31 -7.33 -10.73 -11.38
CA ILE A 31 -6.43 -11.62 -12.12
C ILE A 31 -5.25 -12.01 -11.21
N LYS A 32 -5.13 -13.31 -10.96
CA LYS A 32 -4.02 -13.84 -10.16
C LYS A 32 -2.68 -13.60 -10.85
N PRO A 33 -1.68 -13.03 -10.15
CA PRO A 33 -0.34 -12.85 -10.70
C PRO A 33 0.30 -14.15 -11.22
N SER A 34 0.03 -15.28 -10.59
CA SER A 34 0.53 -16.61 -11.03
C SER A 34 0.06 -17.01 -12.43
N LEU A 35 -1.11 -16.50 -12.89
CA LEU A 35 -1.65 -16.79 -14.22
C LEU A 35 -1.10 -15.85 -15.29
N PHE A 36 -1.00 -14.55 -14.97
CA PHE A 36 -0.59 -13.50 -15.89
C PHE A 36 0.29 -12.44 -15.20
N PRO A 37 1.54 -12.77 -14.86
CA PRO A 37 2.38 -11.91 -14.04
C PRO A 37 2.68 -10.56 -14.69
N TYR A 38 2.87 -10.52 -16.02
CA TYR A 38 3.10 -9.26 -16.75
C TYR A 38 1.93 -8.28 -16.67
N LEU A 39 0.69 -8.79 -16.53
CA LEU A 39 -0.48 -7.95 -16.36
C LEU A 39 -0.49 -7.30 -14.96
N SER A 40 0.06 -7.97 -13.95
CA SER A 40 0.16 -7.42 -12.59
C SER A 40 0.99 -6.14 -12.53
N PHE A 41 2.02 -6.01 -13.40
CA PHE A 41 2.80 -4.79 -13.53
C PHE A 41 1.93 -3.57 -13.93
N MET A 42 0.89 -3.78 -14.75
CA MET A 42 -0.01 -2.69 -15.14
C MET A 42 -0.76 -2.08 -13.95
N SER A 43 -0.94 -2.82 -12.84
CA SER A 43 -1.59 -2.27 -11.63
C SER A 43 -0.82 -1.09 -11.05
N LEU A 44 0.49 -1.05 -11.20
CA LEU A 44 1.35 0.06 -10.77
C LEU A 44 1.16 1.33 -11.63
N SER A 45 0.69 1.18 -12.88
CA SER A 45 0.47 2.30 -13.80
C SER A 45 -0.93 2.92 -13.70
N VAL A 46 -1.85 2.31 -12.95
CA VAL A 46 -3.24 2.78 -12.84
C VAL A 46 -3.36 4.24 -12.38
N PRO A 47 -2.62 4.73 -11.36
CA PRO A 47 -2.65 6.13 -10.98
C PRO A 47 -2.30 7.08 -12.14
N ILE A 48 -1.28 6.73 -12.93
CA ILE A 48 -0.85 7.51 -14.10
C ILE A 48 -1.94 7.52 -15.16
N LEU A 49 -2.55 6.36 -15.42
CA LEU A 49 -3.65 6.23 -16.39
C LEU A 49 -4.89 7.04 -15.98
N ILE A 50 -5.20 7.11 -14.67
CA ILE A 50 -6.28 7.95 -14.14
C ILE A 50 -5.97 9.42 -14.42
N ILE A 51 -4.77 9.90 -14.08
CA ILE A 51 -4.36 11.29 -14.31
C ILE A 51 -4.44 11.65 -15.79
N ILE A 52 -3.91 10.81 -16.67
CA ILE A 52 -3.90 11.08 -18.12
C ILE A 52 -5.34 11.12 -18.67
N ASN A 53 -6.21 10.20 -18.26
CA ASN A 53 -7.61 10.23 -18.68
C ASN A 53 -8.35 11.46 -18.15
N LEU A 54 -8.06 11.91 -16.94
CA LEU A 54 -8.59 13.17 -16.38
C LEU A 54 -8.13 14.38 -17.21
N LEU A 55 -6.84 14.42 -17.59
CA LEU A 55 -6.32 15.48 -18.46
C LEU A 55 -6.98 15.49 -19.84
N PHE A 56 -7.22 14.32 -20.46
CA PHE A 56 -7.96 14.23 -21.71
C PHE A 56 -9.42 14.63 -21.56
N PHE A 57 -10.06 14.27 -20.44
CA PHE A 57 -11.42 14.72 -20.13
C PHE A 57 -11.48 16.25 -20.12
N VAL A 58 -10.59 16.91 -19.36
CA VAL A 58 -10.53 18.38 -19.26
C VAL A 58 -10.19 19.02 -20.63
N TYR A 59 -9.21 18.46 -21.35
CA TYR A 59 -8.81 18.96 -22.67
C TYR A 59 -9.98 19.00 -23.66
N TRP A 60 -10.72 17.89 -23.79
CA TRP A 60 -11.86 17.80 -24.69
C TRP A 60 -13.05 18.62 -24.22
N LEU A 61 -13.24 18.76 -22.90
CA LEU A 61 -14.30 19.59 -22.32
C LEU A 61 -14.05 21.07 -22.63
N VAL A 62 -12.83 21.57 -22.44
CA VAL A 62 -12.43 22.97 -22.76
C VAL A 62 -12.59 23.24 -24.26
N LYS A 63 -12.30 22.28 -25.12
CA LYS A 63 -12.54 22.39 -26.57
C LYS A 63 -14.01 22.25 -26.97
N LEU A 64 -14.92 22.00 -26.05
CA LEU A 64 -16.35 21.72 -26.29
C LEU A 64 -16.55 20.59 -27.34
N LYS A 65 -15.71 19.55 -27.28
CA LYS A 65 -15.75 18.41 -28.20
C LYS A 65 -16.32 17.19 -27.48
N LYS A 66 -17.26 16.46 -28.13
CA LYS A 66 -17.93 15.27 -27.57
C LYS A 66 -16.97 14.14 -27.16
N GLN A 67 -15.71 14.22 -27.53
CA GLN A 67 -14.66 13.25 -27.19
C GLN A 67 -14.41 13.15 -25.68
N PHE A 68 -14.76 14.18 -24.89
CA PHE A 68 -14.69 14.11 -23.42
C PHE A 68 -15.52 12.96 -22.83
N ILE A 69 -16.59 12.54 -23.53
CA ILE A 69 -17.48 11.46 -23.05
C ILE A 69 -16.72 10.15 -22.85
N LEU A 70 -15.71 9.87 -23.68
CA LEU A 70 -14.92 8.63 -23.58
C LEU A 70 -14.18 8.56 -22.22
N SER A 71 -13.37 9.58 -21.92
CA SER A 71 -12.62 9.62 -20.66
C SER A 71 -13.57 9.72 -19.46
N LEU A 72 -14.63 10.52 -19.53
CA LEU A 72 -15.65 10.59 -18.47
C LEU A 72 -16.27 9.23 -18.20
N PHE A 73 -16.66 8.51 -19.24
CA PHE A 73 -17.28 7.18 -19.11
C PHE A 73 -16.35 6.18 -18.41
N VAL A 74 -15.07 6.14 -18.80
CA VAL A 74 -14.10 5.25 -18.16
C VAL A 74 -13.83 5.64 -16.71
N LEU A 75 -13.70 6.94 -16.41
CA LEU A 75 -13.51 7.43 -15.04
C LEU A 75 -14.74 7.14 -14.15
N LEU A 76 -15.95 7.20 -14.73
CA LEU A 76 -17.18 6.84 -13.99
C LEU A 76 -17.28 5.34 -13.71
N ILE A 77 -16.90 4.47 -14.66
CA ILE A 77 -16.83 3.02 -14.44
C ILE A 77 -15.84 2.71 -13.31
N GLY A 78 -14.67 3.37 -13.33
CA GLY A 78 -13.63 3.23 -12.30
C GLY A 78 -13.81 4.16 -11.10
N TYR A 79 -15.02 4.62 -10.79
CA TYR A 79 -15.26 5.63 -9.76
C TYR A 79 -14.61 5.27 -8.41
N ASN A 80 -14.76 4.05 -7.94
CA ASN A 80 -14.14 3.60 -6.70
C ASN A 80 -12.60 3.65 -6.76
N GLN A 81 -12.01 3.23 -7.88
CA GLN A 81 -10.57 3.27 -8.09
C GLN A 81 -10.04 4.71 -8.19
N VAL A 82 -10.83 5.62 -8.77
CA VAL A 82 -10.49 7.06 -8.79
C VAL A 82 -10.55 7.65 -7.38
N LEU A 83 -11.55 7.27 -6.58
CA LEU A 83 -11.64 7.71 -5.18
C LEU A 83 -10.55 7.12 -4.29
N SER A 84 -10.04 5.93 -4.59
CA SER A 84 -8.87 5.37 -3.88
C SER A 84 -7.55 6.09 -4.25
N PHE A 85 -7.55 6.91 -5.31
CA PHE A 85 -6.42 7.74 -5.69
C PHE A 85 -6.43 9.12 -5.04
N PHE A 86 -7.62 9.74 -4.95
CA PHE A 86 -7.78 11.07 -4.39
C PHE A 86 -9.12 11.23 -3.67
N LYS A 87 -9.06 11.76 -2.44
CA LYS A 87 -10.22 12.03 -1.59
C LYS A 87 -10.41 13.51 -1.34
N LEU A 88 -11.65 13.96 -1.50
CA LEU A 88 -12.13 15.28 -1.08
C LEU A 88 -12.89 15.10 0.24
N SER A 89 -12.21 14.83 1.33
CA SER A 89 -12.89 14.68 2.63
C SER A 89 -12.37 15.69 3.63
N ASP A 90 -13.30 16.37 4.30
CA ASP A 90 -13.06 17.25 5.45
C ASP A 90 -13.62 16.67 6.75
N ASN A 91 -14.08 15.43 6.72
CA ASN A 91 -14.73 14.80 7.88
C ASN A 91 -13.68 14.28 8.86
N LEU A 92 -13.16 15.18 9.69
CA LEU A 92 -12.54 14.79 10.95
C LEU A 92 -13.68 14.33 11.88
N GLU A 93 -13.99 13.04 11.87
CA GLU A 93 -14.86 12.48 12.89
C GLU A 93 -14.23 12.73 14.27
N ARG A 94 -15.07 13.14 15.22
CA ARG A 94 -14.62 13.33 16.60
C ARG A 94 -14.15 12.00 17.15
N VAL A 95 -12.88 11.95 17.58
CA VAL A 95 -12.33 10.80 18.30
C VAL A 95 -13.15 10.58 19.56
N SER A 96 -13.84 9.45 19.63
CA SER A 96 -14.53 9.01 20.85
C SER A 96 -13.50 8.43 21.84
N PRO A 97 -13.67 8.57 23.16
CA PRO A 97 -12.82 7.91 24.14
C PRO A 97 -12.75 6.37 23.99
N ASP A 98 -13.75 5.78 23.35
CA ASP A 98 -13.83 4.34 23.14
C ASP A 98 -13.12 3.86 21.88
N THR A 99 -12.57 4.77 21.03
CA THR A 99 -11.82 4.40 19.84
C THR A 99 -10.42 3.91 20.17
N ILE A 100 -9.83 3.11 19.29
CA ILE A 100 -8.41 2.72 19.31
C ILE A 100 -7.74 3.37 18.12
N SER A 101 -6.72 4.18 18.39
CA SER A 101 -5.89 4.78 17.36
C SER A 101 -4.77 3.82 16.95
N VAL A 102 -4.57 3.69 15.61
CA VAL A 102 -3.59 2.77 15.03
C VAL A 102 -2.66 3.52 14.11
N MET A 103 -1.37 3.26 14.23
CA MET A 103 -0.32 3.76 13.34
C MET A 103 0.34 2.58 12.62
N SER A 104 0.55 2.68 11.32
CA SER A 104 1.42 1.80 10.53
C SER A 104 2.59 2.61 10.01
N TYR A 105 3.82 2.12 10.20
CA TYR A 105 5.03 2.87 9.87
C TYR A 105 6.17 1.97 9.44
N ASN A 106 6.53 1.98 8.15
CA ASN A 106 7.78 1.39 7.71
C ASN A 106 8.93 2.33 8.10
N VAL A 107 9.74 1.91 9.10
CA VAL A 107 10.81 2.74 9.70
C VAL A 107 12.15 2.63 8.95
N ARG A 108 12.17 1.89 7.84
CA ARG A 108 13.33 1.74 6.95
C ARG A 108 14.65 1.59 7.70
N LEU A 109 14.70 0.57 8.58
CA LEU A 109 15.87 0.24 9.40
C LEU A 109 16.40 1.39 10.27
N PHE A 110 15.57 2.40 10.56
CA PHE A 110 15.99 3.62 11.27
C PHE A 110 17.22 4.27 10.62
N ASN A 111 17.21 4.37 9.27
CA ASN A 111 18.29 5.01 8.52
C ASN A 111 19.68 4.38 8.72
N LEU A 112 19.75 3.06 8.94
CA LEU A 112 20.99 2.32 9.23
C LEU A 112 22.13 2.61 8.24
N TYR A 113 21.79 2.87 6.97
CA TYR A 113 22.78 3.11 5.91
C TYR A 113 22.96 4.60 5.57
N ASN A 114 22.48 5.51 6.44
CA ASN A 114 22.62 6.96 6.30
C ASN A 114 22.10 7.52 4.96
N TRP A 115 20.91 7.05 4.52
CA TRP A 115 20.24 7.58 3.31
C TRP A 115 19.86 9.06 3.42
N ILE A 116 19.61 9.53 4.65
CA ILE A 116 19.33 10.92 4.96
C ILE A 116 20.21 11.39 6.12
N ASP A 117 20.57 12.66 6.10
CA ASP A 117 21.40 13.30 7.13
C ASP A 117 20.50 13.90 8.23
N SER A 118 19.92 13.01 9.08
CA SER A 118 19.14 13.41 10.25
C SER A 118 19.21 12.33 11.34
N ASP A 119 18.85 12.69 12.59
CA ASP A 119 18.69 11.75 13.69
C ASP A 119 17.31 11.08 13.63
N VAL A 120 17.16 10.16 12.66
CA VAL A 120 15.89 9.52 12.32
C VAL A 120 15.25 8.80 13.50
N GLU A 121 16.03 8.17 14.39
CA GLU A 121 15.51 7.46 15.55
C GLU A 121 14.80 8.45 16.50
N ASN A 122 15.40 9.60 16.74
CA ASN A 122 14.83 10.65 17.57
C ASN A 122 13.62 11.34 16.90
N ASP A 123 13.71 11.59 15.58
CA ASP A 123 12.61 12.17 14.81
C ASP A 123 11.37 11.27 14.82
N ILE A 124 11.54 9.94 14.65
CA ILE A 124 10.46 8.95 14.71
C ILE A 124 9.88 8.88 16.13
N THR A 125 10.73 8.84 17.15
CA THR A 125 10.26 8.82 18.55
C THR A 125 9.42 10.06 18.86
N SER A 126 9.91 11.25 18.49
CA SER A 126 9.20 12.51 18.70
C SER A 126 7.87 12.56 17.93
N PHE A 127 7.84 12.03 16.69
CA PHE A 127 6.62 11.95 15.90
C PHE A 127 5.58 11.04 16.58
N ILE A 128 5.99 9.87 17.05
CA ILE A 128 5.11 8.93 17.77
C ILE A 128 4.60 9.54 19.06
N ASP A 129 5.45 10.21 19.81
CA ASP A 129 5.08 10.89 21.06
C ASP A 129 4.07 12.02 20.84
N ASN A 130 4.14 12.69 19.71
CA ASN A 130 3.17 13.74 19.34
C ASN A 130 1.83 13.17 18.86
N GLN A 131 1.83 12.03 18.17
CA GLN A 131 0.61 11.39 17.66
C GLN A 131 -0.09 10.51 18.70
N GLU A 132 0.67 9.96 19.65
CA GLU A 132 0.22 9.11 20.75
C GLU A 132 -0.73 7.95 20.37
N PRO A 133 -0.50 7.19 19.28
CA PRO A 133 -1.38 6.09 18.92
C PRO A 133 -1.47 5.02 20.02
N ASP A 134 -2.56 4.26 20.05
CA ASP A 134 -2.74 3.16 21.01
C ASP A 134 -1.96 1.91 20.58
N VAL A 135 -1.91 1.66 19.26
CA VAL A 135 -1.20 0.53 18.66
C VAL A 135 -0.33 1.04 17.50
N ILE A 136 0.92 0.59 17.47
CA ILE A 136 1.89 0.92 16.41
C ILE A 136 2.35 -0.37 15.74
N ASN A 137 2.18 -0.48 14.43
CA ASN A 137 2.73 -1.53 13.60
C ASN A 137 3.92 -0.99 12.80
N MET A 138 5.12 -1.50 13.09
CA MET A 138 6.35 -1.11 12.41
C MET A 138 6.83 -2.20 11.48
N GLN A 139 7.22 -1.81 10.26
CA GLN A 139 7.90 -2.64 9.28
C GLN A 139 9.35 -2.19 9.15
N GLU A 140 10.22 -3.11 8.72
CA GLU A 140 11.68 -2.90 8.67
C GLU A 140 12.25 -2.42 10.02
N TYR A 141 11.62 -2.83 11.10
CA TYR A 141 12.07 -2.52 12.46
C TYR A 141 13.34 -3.30 12.79
N ARG A 142 14.31 -2.63 13.39
CA ARG A 142 15.47 -3.24 14.06
C ARG A 142 15.54 -2.77 15.51
N SER A 143 16.03 -3.62 16.39
CA SER A 143 16.31 -3.20 17.77
C SER A 143 17.54 -2.31 17.81
N THR A 144 17.45 -1.18 18.50
CA THR A 144 18.55 -0.23 18.71
C THR A 144 18.46 0.35 20.13
N ASP A 145 19.60 0.67 20.72
CA ASP A 145 19.66 1.23 22.08
C ASP A 145 19.15 2.69 22.13
N ARG A 146 19.00 3.33 20.96
CA ARG A 146 18.58 4.74 20.85
C ARG A 146 17.08 4.91 20.65
N PHE A 147 16.34 3.83 20.41
CA PHE A 147 14.90 3.86 20.19
C PHE A 147 14.17 3.15 21.34
N SER A 148 13.40 3.90 22.11
CA SER A 148 12.53 3.38 23.17
C SER A 148 11.15 4.03 23.12
N LEU A 149 10.13 3.24 23.40
CA LEU A 149 8.74 3.67 23.50
C LEU A 149 8.19 3.35 24.89
N ASP A 150 8.58 4.13 25.89
CA ASP A 150 8.31 3.86 27.32
C ASP A 150 6.81 3.82 27.65
N LYS A 151 5.99 4.52 26.88
CA LYS A 151 4.52 4.53 27.03
C LYS A 151 3.86 3.23 26.55
N TYR A 152 4.58 2.38 25.78
CA TYR A 152 4.05 1.15 25.19
C TYR A 152 4.54 -0.07 25.97
N GLN A 153 3.80 -0.42 27.01
CA GLN A 153 4.18 -1.49 27.93
C GLN A 153 4.13 -2.89 27.32
N PHE A 154 3.39 -3.07 26.21
CA PHE A 154 3.20 -4.35 25.56
C PHE A 154 3.79 -4.32 24.16
N GLN A 155 4.53 -5.39 23.82
CA GLN A 155 5.14 -5.49 22.48
C GLN A 155 5.21 -6.93 21.99
N HIS A 156 5.27 -7.05 20.68
CA HIS A 156 5.56 -8.28 19.96
C HIS A 156 6.40 -7.99 18.74
N SER A 157 7.47 -8.75 18.55
CA SER A 157 8.33 -8.61 17.37
C SER A 157 8.76 -9.96 16.82
N SER A 158 9.06 -9.97 15.52
CA SER A 158 9.70 -11.08 14.82
C SER A 158 10.78 -10.52 13.93
N LEU A 159 12.02 -10.69 14.34
CA LEU A 159 13.20 -10.20 13.64
C LEU A 159 13.92 -11.37 12.97
N SER A 160 14.59 -11.10 11.85
CA SER A 160 15.43 -12.08 11.15
C SER A 160 16.70 -12.38 11.94
N ASP A 161 17.24 -13.57 11.74
CA ASP A 161 18.57 -13.91 12.24
C ASP A 161 19.65 -13.25 11.35
N GLY A 162 20.78 -12.84 11.96
CA GLY A 162 21.92 -12.28 11.23
C GLY A 162 22.53 -11.05 11.87
N LYS A 163 23.55 -10.49 11.20
CA LYS A 163 24.28 -9.29 11.69
C LYS A 163 23.39 -8.06 11.76
N THR A 164 22.47 -7.91 10.81
CA THR A 164 21.43 -6.88 10.82
C THR A 164 20.09 -7.57 11.04
N SER A 165 19.71 -7.72 12.31
CA SER A 165 18.45 -8.32 12.69
C SER A 165 17.35 -7.28 12.53
N TYR A 166 16.42 -7.51 11.59
CA TYR A 166 15.27 -6.63 11.34
C TYR A 166 14.03 -7.42 10.97
N GLY A 167 12.88 -6.80 11.05
CA GLY A 167 11.62 -7.46 10.73
C GLY A 167 10.41 -6.62 11.08
N LEU A 168 9.46 -7.24 11.76
CA LEU A 168 8.21 -6.62 12.18
C LEU A 168 8.20 -6.43 13.70
N ALA A 169 7.69 -5.28 14.16
CA ALA A 169 7.40 -5.05 15.56
C ALA A 169 6.05 -4.37 15.72
N THR A 170 5.32 -4.75 16.75
CA THR A 170 4.06 -4.11 17.14
C THR A 170 4.15 -3.70 18.61
N PHE A 171 3.81 -2.45 18.89
CA PHE A 171 3.79 -1.86 20.21
C PHE A 171 2.36 -1.49 20.58
N SER A 172 1.98 -1.67 21.84
CA SER A 172 0.62 -1.38 22.33
C SER A 172 0.65 -0.76 23.72
N LYS A 173 -0.17 0.28 23.91
CA LYS A 173 -0.49 0.80 25.25
C LYS A 173 -1.49 -0.13 25.98
N LEU A 174 -2.27 -0.91 25.22
CA LEU A 174 -3.31 -1.80 25.70
C LEU A 174 -2.76 -3.23 25.91
N PRO A 175 -3.32 -4.02 26.86
CA PRO A 175 -2.85 -5.37 27.13
C PRO A 175 -2.95 -6.30 25.93
N ILE A 176 -1.84 -6.98 25.62
CA ILE A 176 -1.79 -8.07 24.64
C ILE A 176 -2.14 -9.37 25.34
N VAL A 177 -3.23 -10.03 24.93
CA VAL A 177 -3.70 -11.31 25.51
C VAL A 177 -3.26 -12.52 24.71
N ASN A 178 -2.93 -12.34 23.43
CA ASN A 178 -2.37 -13.37 22.57
C ASN A 178 -1.55 -12.73 21.45
N LYS A 179 -0.60 -13.46 20.88
CA LYS A 179 0.26 -12.98 19.79
C LYS A 179 0.81 -14.14 18.98
N GLY A 180 1.19 -13.89 17.74
CA GLY A 180 1.76 -14.92 16.89
C GLY A 180 2.43 -14.37 15.63
N ILE A 181 3.04 -15.29 14.89
CA ILE A 181 3.83 -15.01 13.69
C ILE A 181 3.24 -15.82 12.53
N ILE A 182 3.09 -15.19 11.38
CA ILE A 182 2.69 -15.82 10.13
C ILE A 182 3.92 -15.89 9.24
N LYS A 183 4.27 -17.12 8.85
CA LYS A 183 5.41 -17.39 7.99
C LYS A 183 4.94 -17.88 6.62
N SER A 184 5.71 -17.58 5.60
CA SER A 184 5.56 -18.14 4.26
C SER A 184 6.19 -19.54 4.16
N ASP A 185 6.04 -20.19 3.03
CA ASP A 185 6.59 -21.55 2.78
C ASP A 185 8.10 -21.63 3.00
N ASN A 186 8.84 -20.56 2.69
CA ASN A 186 10.29 -20.46 2.91
C ASN A 186 10.67 -20.05 4.35
N GLN A 187 9.72 -20.12 5.29
CA GLN A 187 9.88 -19.78 6.71
C GLN A 187 10.19 -18.31 7.01
N SER A 188 10.13 -17.41 6.01
CA SER A 188 10.25 -15.97 6.28
C SER A 188 8.99 -15.42 6.94
N THR A 189 9.14 -14.55 7.93
CA THR A 189 8.03 -13.84 8.56
C THR A 189 7.42 -12.85 7.56
N ILE A 190 6.12 -12.97 7.30
CA ILE A 190 5.36 -12.11 6.39
C ILE A 190 4.35 -11.24 7.12
N ALA A 191 3.95 -11.65 8.30
CA ALA A 191 3.12 -10.87 9.20
C ALA A 191 3.30 -11.33 10.64
N ILE A 192 2.98 -10.44 11.57
CA ILE A 192 2.75 -10.78 12.97
C ILE A 192 1.36 -10.31 13.36
N PHE A 193 0.79 -10.90 14.42
CA PHE A 193 -0.46 -10.42 14.98
C PHE A 193 -0.40 -10.34 16.49
N ILE A 194 -1.23 -9.45 17.04
CA ILE A 194 -1.52 -9.35 18.47
C ILE A 194 -3.02 -9.29 18.68
N ASP A 195 -3.50 -9.92 19.75
CA ASP A 195 -4.87 -9.76 20.24
C ASP A 195 -4.84 -8.80 21.42
N VAL A 196 -5.46 -7.65 21.25
CA VAL A 196 -5.48 -6.56 22.22
C VAL A 196 -6.83 -6.51 22.91
N LYS A 197 -6.82 -6.45 24.24
CA LYS A 197 -8.02 -6.32 25.03
C LYS A 197 -8.27 -4.86 25.38
N LYS A 198 -9.49 -4.38 25.05
CA LYS A 198 -10.00 -3.09 25.51
C LYS A 198 -11.36 -3.32 26.17
N TYR A 199 -11.45 -3.09 27.47
CA TYR A 199 -12.65 -3.42 28.29
C TYR A 199 -13.07 -4.89 28.14
N SER A 200 -14.28 -5.16 27.67
CA SER A 200 -14.81 -6.50 27.39
C SER A 200 -14.41 -7.05 26.02
N ASP A 201 -13.98 -6.19 25.09
CA ASP A 201 -13.74 -6.53 23.71
C ASP A 201 -12.29 -6.93 23.46
N THR A 202 -12.10 -7.82 22.52
CA THR A 202 -10.79 -8.19 21.98
C THR A 202 -10.76 -7.94 20.48
N LEU A 203 -9.70 -7.26 20.01
CA LEU A 203 -9.45 -7.02 18.60
C LEU A 203 -8.11 -7.62 18.20
N ARG A 204 -8.03 -8.17 17.00
CA ARG A 204 -6.79 -8.67 16.43
C ARG A 204 -6.19 -7.65 15.48
N PHE A 205 -4.95 -7.28 15.73
CA PHE A 205 -4.17 -6.39 14.89
C PHE A 205 -3.12 -7.20 14.12
N TYR A 206 -3.12 -7.05 12.80
CA TYR A 206 -2.10 -7.63 11.94
C TYR A 206 -1.13 -6.53 11.50
N ASN A 207 0.15 -6.84 11.59
CA ASN A 207 1.24 -6.06 11.02
C ASN A 207 1.84 -6.86 9.87
N ILE A 208 1.69 -6.36 8.64
CA ILE A 208 2.05 -7.05 7.41
C ILE A 208 3.23 -6.33 6.75
N HIS A 209 4.17 -7.11 6.19
CA HIS A 209 5.18 -6.61 5.28
C HIS A 209 5.38 -7.63 4.17
N LEU A 210 4.86 -7.34 2.98
CA LEU A 210 4.98 -8.20 1.82
C LEU A 210 6.32 -7.99 1.11
N GLN A 211 6.67 -8.94 0.25
CA GLN A 211 7.90 -8.91 -0.55
C GLN A 211 8.04 -7.59 -1.31
N SER A 212 9.16 -6.89 -1.09
CA SER A 212 9.53 -5.68 -1.83
C SER A 212 10.10 -6.03 -3.22
N PHE A 213 9.93 -5.13 -4.19
CA PHE A 213 10.53 -5.24 -5.53
C PHE A 213 12.04 -5.01 -5.54
N LYS A 214 12.62 -4.42 -4.48
CA LYS A 214 14.06 -4.08 -4.37
C LYS A 214 14.58 -3.26 -5.56
N LEU A 215 13.73 -2.45 -6.19
CA LEU A 215 14.04 -1.73 -7.41
C LEU A 215 15.21 -0.75 -7.27
N GLU A 216 15.33 -0.08 -6.11
CA GLU A 216 16.40 0.91 -5.90
C GLU A 216 17.78 0.26 -5.98
N SER A 217 17.98 -0.90 -5.35
CA SER A 217 19.26 -1.62 -5.39
C SER A 217 19.55 -2.30 -6.73
N GLU A 218 18.52 -2.70 -7.46
CA GLU A 218 18.66 -3.41 -8.74
C GLU A 218 18.81 -2.44 -9.91
N LEU A 219 18.14 -1.27 -9.88
CA LEU A 219 18.25 -0.25 -10.94
C LEU A 219 19.63 0.42 -10.99
N GLU A 220 20.37 0.48 -9.89
CA GLU A 220 21.76 0.97 -9.87
C GLU A 220 22.73 0.02 -10.58
N ILE A 221 22.38 -1.28 -10.66
CA ILE A 221 23.21 -2.33 -11.25
C ILE A 221 22.83 -2.59 -12.73
N LEU A 222 21.64 -2.16 -13.14
CA LEU A 222 21.08 -2.48 -14.45
C LEU A 222 21.52 -1.46 -15.50
N ASP A 223 22.42 -1.91 -16.39
CA ASP A 223 22.68 -1.26 -17.67
C ASP A 223 21.45 -1.40 -18.61
N GLN A 224 21.30 -0.49 -19.57
CA GLN A 224 20.11 -0.37 -20.46
C GLN A 224 19.71 -1.67 -21.24
N ASN A 225 20.52 -2.72 -21.17
CA ASN A 225 20.32 -3.99 -21.87
C ASN A 225 19.60 -5.07 -21.05
N ASN A 226 19.07 -4.76 -19.84
CA ASN A 226 18.56 -5.77 -18.90
C ASN A 226 17.04 -5.74 -18.66
N SER A 227 16.24 -5.32 -19.64
CA SER A 227 14.77 -5.30 -19.53
C SER A 227 14.15 -6.64 -19.09
N ASP A 228 14.71 -7.76 -19.58
CA ASP A 228 14.22 -9.09 -19.24
C ASP A 228 14.48 -9.43 -17.76
N LYS A 229 15.57 -8.96 -17.17
CA LYS A 229 15.83 -9.14 -15.73
C LYS A 229 14.81 -8.37 -14.88
N ILE A 230 14.52 -7.13 -15.26
CA ILE A 230 13.52 -6.31 -14.57
C ILE A 230 12.16 -6.99 -14.61
N LEU A 231 11.73 -7.46 -15.78
CA LEU A 231 10.47 -8.18 -15.94
C LEU A 231 10.42 -9.46 -15.09
N ASN A 232 11.52 -10.20 -15.01
CA ASN A 232 11.61 -11.39 -14.17
C ASN A 232 11.54 -11.06 -12.67
N ILE A 233 12.14 -9.95 -12.22
CA ILE A 233 12.04 -9.50 -10.83
C ILE A 233 10.58 -9.18 -10.49
N PHE A 234 9.89 -8.44 -11.34
CA PHE A 234 8.46 -8.15 -11.15
C PHE A 234 7.62 -9.42 -11.13
N ASP A 235 7.81 -10.33 -12.11
CA ASP A 235 7.09 -11.59 -12.19
C ASP A 235 7.24 -12.41 -10.90
N ASN A 236 8.47 -12.62 -10.46
CA ASN A 236 8.76 -13.37 -9.24
C ASN A 236 8.16 -12.68 -8.00
N THR A 237 8.32 -11.36 -7.88
CA THR A 237 7.83 -10.63 -6.72
C THR A 237 6.30 -10.67 -6.64
N PHE A 238 5.58 -10.49 -7.74
CA PHE A 238 4.12 -10.59 -7.74
C PHE A 238 3.61 -11.98 -7.36
N LYS A 239 4.27 -13.05 -7.82
CA LYS A 239 3.94 -14.43 -7.44
C LYS A 239 4.20 -14.70 -5.95
N ILE A 240 5.31 -14.19 -5.42
CA ILE A 240 5.63 -14.28 -3.99
C ILE A 240 4.57 -13.52 -3.17
N GLN A 241 4.24 -12.30 -3.56
CA GLN A 241 3.21 -11.50 -2.88
C GLN A 241 1.83 -12.18 -2.93
N GLU A 242 1.44 -12.79 -4.05
CA GLU A 242 0.20 -13.58 -4.15
C GLU A 242 0.20 -14.71 -3.12
N ASN A 243 1.29 -15.48 -3.03
CA ASN A 243 1.40 -16.59 -2.08
C ASN A 243 1.34 -16.10 -0.63
N GLN A 244 2.12 -15.07 -0.30
CA GLN A 244 2.11 -14.43 1.02
C GLN A 244 0.71 -13.96 1.41
N SER A 245 0.02 -13.28 0.50
CA SER A 245 -1.34 -12.76 0.73
C SER A 245 -2.36 -13.86 0.94
N ASN A 246 -2.23 -14.99 0.24
CA ASN A 246 -3.08 -16.17 0.45
C ASN A 246 -2.92 -16.76 1.86
N PHE A 247 -1.68 -16.83 2.40
CA PHE A 247 -1.45 -17.28 3.78
C PHE A 247 -2.11 -16.33 4.78
N ILE A 248 -1.89 -15.03 4.61
CA ILE A 248 -2.41 -14.01 5.51
C ILE A 248 -3.95 -13.97 5.47
N SER A 249 -4.56 -13.96 4.27
CA SER A 249 -6.02 -13.94 4.11
C SER A 249 -6.68 -15.14 4.79
N LYS A 250 -6.16 -16.36 4.58
CA LYS A 250 -6.65 -17.56 5.26
C LYS A 250 -6.53 -17.49 6.79
N HIS A 251 -5.53 -16.79 7.30
CA HIS A 251 -5.38 -16.59 8.74
C HIS A 251 -6.38 -15.54 9.26
N ILE A 252 -6.60 -14.47 8.51
CA ILE A 252 -7.60 -13.44 8.82
C ILE A 252 -8.99 -14.05 8.90
N GLU A 253 -9.38 -14.86 7.91
CA GLU A 253 -10.69 -15.55 7.85
C GLU A 253 -10.99 -16.43 9.08
N LYS A 254 -9.93 -16.97 9.70
CA LYS A 254 -10.04 -17.81 10.91
C LYS A 254 -9.96 -17.03 12.22
N SER A 255 -9.87 -15.70 12.16
CA SER A 255 -9.78 -14.90 13.37
C SER A 255 -11.05 -15.00 14.20
N PRO A 256 -10.97 -15.32 15.51
CA PRO A 256 -12.14 -15.31 16.37
C PRO A 256 -12.61 -13.90 16.76
N TYR A 257 -11.86 -12.87 16.37
CA TYR A 257 -12.08 -11.48 16.75
C TYR A 257 -12.24 -10.60 15.51
N LYS A 258 -12.83 -9.42 15.68
CA LYS A 258 -12.74 -8.34 14.69
C LYS A 258 -11.28 -8.01 14.43
N VAL A 259 -10.95 -7.74 13.17
CA VAL A 259 -9.56 -7.55 12.75
C VAL A 259 -9.30 -6.12 12.30
N VAL A 260 -8.09 -5.67 12.57
CA VAL A 260 -7.47 -4.49 11.95
C VAL A 260 -6.22 -4.98 11.23
N VAL A 261 -6.14 -4.72 9.95
CA VAL A 261 -5.01 -5.12 9.11
C VAL A 261 -4.25 -3.87 8.71
N SER A 262 -2.96 -3.82 9.01
CA SER A 262 -2.13 -2.70 8.57
C SER A 262 -0.72 -3.14 8.20
N GLY A 263 -0.03 -2.33 7.42
CA GLY A 263 1.34 -2.56 7.05
C GLY A 263 1.68 -2.14 5.63
N ASP A 264 2.92 -2.46 5.24
CA ASP A 264 3.46 -2.23 3.92
C ASP A 264 3.16 -3.44 3.02
N PHE A 265 2.25 -3.24 2.07
CA PHE A 265 1.89 -4.29 1.11
C PHE A 265 2.85 -4.32 -0.09
N ASN A 266 3.74 -3.33 -0.21
CA ASN A 266 4.64 -3.19 -1.34
C ASN A 266 3.92 -3.29 -2.70
N ASN A 267 2.62 -2.91 -2.73
CA ASN A 267 1.77 -2.98 -3.90
C ASN A 267 0.64 -1.94 -3.77
N THR A 268 0.02 -1.57 -4.89
CA THR A 268 -0.99 -0.51 -4.91
C THR A 268 -2.40 -1.02 -4.61
N ALA A 269 -3.32 -0.10 -4.30
CA ALA A 269 -4.75 -0.39 -4.10
C ALA A 269 -5.45 -0.99 -5.34
N TYR A 270 -4.78 -1.05 -6.49
CA TYR A 270 -5.32 -1.58 -7.75
C TYR A 270 -4.88 -3.02 -8.02
N SER A 271 -4.12 -3.61 -7.11
CA SER A 271 -3.54 -4.94 -7.26
C SER A 271 -4.49 -6.05 -6.77
N TYR A 272 -4.26 -7.26 -7.27
CA TYR A 272 -4.89 -8.48 -6.77
C TYR A 272 -4.61 -8.69 -5.27
N VAL A 273 -3.37 -8.45 -4.86
CA VAL A 273 -2.90 -8.61 -3.48
C VAL A 273 -3.68 -7.73 -2.49
N TYR A 274 -3.82 -6.44 -2.83
CA TYR A 274 -4.62 -5.52 -2.02
C TYR A 274 -6.07 -5.98 -1.92
N LYS A 275 -6.69 -6.34 -3.07
CA LYS A 275 -8.08 -6.81 -3.07
C LYS A 275 -8.28 -8.06 -2.21
N LEU A 276 -7.32 -8.99 -2.26
CA LEU A 276 -7.37 -10.22 -1.48
C LEU A 276 -7.29 -9.94 0.02
N LEU A 277 -6.33 -9.12 0.45
CA LEU A 277 -6.13 -8.79 1.87
C LEU A 277 -7.22 -7.87 2.43
N LYS A 278 -7.70 -6.94 1.60
CA LYS A 278 -8.83 -6.08 1.97
C LYS A 278 -10.10 -6.91 2.21
N GLY A 279 -10.42 -7.86 1.31
CA GLY A 279 -11.66 -8.63 1.39
C GLY A 279 -12.87 -7.71 1.66
N ASP A 280 -13.61 -8.00 2.73
CA ASP A 280 -14.75 -7.21 3.20
C ASP A 280 -14.37 -6.11 4.20
N LEU A 281 -13.07 -5.92 4.50
CA LEU A 281 -12.61 -4.86 5.39
C LEU A 281 -12.78 -3.49 4.75
N VAL A 282 -12.88 -2.48 5.61
CA VAL A 282 -12.99 -1.08 5.21
C VAL A 282 -11.59 -0.47 5.20
N ASP A 283 -11.18 0.08 4.05
CA ASP A 283 -9.92 0.83 3.94
C ASP A 283 -10.09 2.21 4.58
N SER A 284 -9.21 2.54 5.52
CA SER A 284 -9.28 3.78 6.30
C SER A 284 -9.15 5.03 5.42
N PHE A 285 -8.29 5.00 4.39
CA PHE A 285 -8.15 6.11 3.45
C PHE A 285 -9.40 6.25 2.57
N ASP A 286 -9.97 5.13 2.11
CA ASP A 286 -11.19 5.17 1.31
C ASP A 286 -12.38 5.72 2.11
N SER A 287 -12.39 5.53 3.43
CA SER A 287 -13.47 6.00 4.32
C SER A 287 -13.28 7.42 4.82
N ALA A 288 -12.08 7.78 5.28
CA ALA A 288 -11.84 9.02 6.02
C ALA A 288 -10.55 9.74 5.58
N GLY A 289 -9.90 9.28 4.51
CA GLY A 289 -8.70 9.91 3.99
C GLY A 289 -8.96 11.26 3.33
N SER A 290 -7.88 12.02 3.13
CA SER A 290 -7.88 13.31 2.44
C SER A 290 -6.66 13.42 1.52
N GLY A 291 -6.83 14.10 0.37
CA GLY A 291 -5.78 14.28 -0.62
C GLY A 291 -5.42 12.99 -1.37
N PHE A 292 -4.14 12.83 -1.69
CA PHE A 292 -3.65 11.72 -2.53
C PHE A 292 -3.32 10.43 -1.77
N GLY A 293 -3.34 10.41 -0.45
CA GLY A 293 -3.05 9.20 0.35
C GLY A 293 -1.69 8.56 0.09
N SER A 294 -0.73 9.31 -0.45
CA SER A 294 0.60 8.78 -0.76
C SER A 294 1.36 8.41 0.50
N THR A 295 1.94 7.21 0.52
CA THR A 295 2.80 6.73 1.61
C THR A 295 4.24 6.48 1.15
N TYR A 296 4.47 6.39 -0.17
CA TYR A 296 5.77 6.17 -0.75
C TYR A 296 6.00 7.02 -2.01
N ASN A 297 7.18 7.62 -2.13
CA ASN A 297 7.56 8.41 -3.29
C ASN A 297 8.56 7.62 -4.16
N PHE A 298 8.06 6.94 -5.20
CA PHE A 298 8.91 6.28 -6.18
C PHE A 298 9.46 7.30 -7.17
N LYS A 299 10.74 7.64 -7.04
CA LYS A 299 11.42 8.70 -7.80
C LYS A 299 10.67 10.04 -7.68
N TYR A 300 9.70 10.33 -8.45
CA TYR A 300 8.90 11.58 -8.38
C TYR A 300 7.40 11.28 -8.43
N PHE A 301 7.04 9.99 -8.34
CA PHE A 301 5.65 9.56 -8.42
C PHE A 301 5.15 9.05 -7.07
N PRO A 302 4.16 9.73 -6.45
CA PRO A 302 3.60 9.31 -5.19
C PRO A 302 2.74 8.06 -5.35
N MET A 303 2.98 7.06 -4.51
CA MET A 303 2.23 5.81 -4.47
C MET A 303 1.68 5.54 -3.08
N ARG A 304 0.54 4.89 -2.98
CA ARG A 304 0.02 4.33 -1.73
C ARG A 304 0.28 2.83 -1.73
N ILE A 305 1.17 2.39 -0.86
CA ILE A 305 1.58 0.99 -0.69
C ILE A 305 1.41 0.50 0.75
N ASP A 306 1.19 1.43 1.69
CA ASP A 306 0.85 1.15 3.07
C ASP A 306 -0.65 1.35 3.29
N PHE A 307 -1.25 0.49 4.08
CA PHE A 307 -2.70 0.45 4.28
C PHE A 307 -3.06 0.20 5.76
N ILE A 308 -4.24 0.67 6.13
CA ILE A 308 -4.93 0.31 7.36
C ILE A 308 -6.38 0.02 7.02
#